data_1cddba75614034c962a4b4b7dd294945
#
_entry.id   1cddba75614034c962a4b4b7dd294945
#
_cell.length_a   1.000
_cell.length_b   1.000
_cell.length_c   1.000
_cell.angle_alpha   90.00
_cell.angle_beta   90.00
_cell.angle_gamma   90.00
#
_symmetry.space_group_name_H-M   'P 1'
#
loop_
_entity.id
_entity.type
_entity.pdbx_description
1 polymer ?
#
loop_
_entity_poly.entity_id
_entity_poly.type
_entity_poly.pdbx_seq_one_letter_code
_entity_poly.pdbx_strand_id
1 'polypeptide(L)'
;VTHETSDVAARRSALLERLTERIILLYNYEDSDRASLRYLTGYTGEGALVVSPKETVLVTDSRYIEQARRETADIRIQEERDWMGAGIVSVLRGLGVERVAIVAKRVTQHWFDATSKLGGPTLVPEADVVTELRAVKSPTEVESLRKAARLADDAMEHLAPEIRVGMDEAQVALRLEWLMREAGSEGIAFDVNVSAGENSALNHYNPVLGRRTLRRGDLLLFDFGACVAGYRSDITRTLSVGKPSSQAQAIYDIVLQANLAAIAVARAGATGVEVDAAARDLIKKAGYGDRFGHGLGHGIGLEIHERPALSPQSKDTLAVGMVATIEPGIYIPGVGGVRIEDDVVITDAGCEVITSFPKDRLIQVGT
;
A
#
# COMPACT_ATOMS: atom_id res chain seq x y z
N VAL A 1 11.04 11.14 -18.68
CA VAL A 1 9.78 11.81 -19.06
C VAL A 1 9.09 11.10 -20.24
N THR A 2 9.79 10.52 -21.20
CA THR A 2 9.19 9.94 -22.43
C THR A 2 8.63 8.51 -22.28
N HIS A 3 9.07 7.72 -21.31
CA HIS A 3 8.53 6.36 -21.08
C HIS A 3 7.24 6.35 -20.24
N GLU A 4 7.07 7.28 -19.30
CA GLU A 4 5.87 7.38 -18.47
C GLU A 4 4.63 7.82 -19.27
N THR A 5 4.80 8.69 -20.28
CA THR A 5 3.68 9.18 -21.09
C THR A 5 3.01 8.09 -21.95
N SER A 6 3.77 7.13 -22.47
CA SER A 6 3.19 5.99 -23.20
C SER A 6 2.38 5.06 -22.31
N ASP A 7 2.80 4.87 -21.07
CA ASP A 7 2.15 3.98 -20.12
C ASP A 7 0.79 4.54 -19.66
N VAL A 8 0.69 5.84 -19.35
CA VAL A 8 -0.58 6.42 -18.88
C VAL A 8 -1.66 6.43 -19.98
N ALA A 9 -1.28 6.63 -21.26
CA ALA A 9 -2.22 6.53 -22.37
C ALA A 9 -2.74 5.09 -22.56
N ALA A 10 -1.87 4.09 -22.48
CA ALA A 10 -2.24 2.69 -22.53
C ALA A 10 -3.18 2.29 -21.38
N ARG A 11 -2.89 2.77 -20.15
CA ARG A 11 -3.75 2.56 -18.97
C ARG A 11 -5.15 3.13 -19.15
N ARG A 12 -5.28 4.34 -19.72
CA ARG A 12 -6.59 4.95 -20.04
C ARG A 12 -7.35 4.12 -21.08
N SER A 13 -6.68 3.63 -22.11
CA SER A 13 -7.31 2.77 -23.12
C SER A 13 -7.80 1.45 -22.51
N ALA A 14 -6.98 0.78 -21.72
CA ALA A 14 -7.36 -0.45 -21.03
C ALA A 14 -8.52 -0.25 -20.04
N LEU A 15 -8.58 0.92 -19.38
CA LEU A 15 -9.71 1.29 -18.53
C LEU A 15 -11.02 1.37 -19.33
N LEU A 16 -11.01 2.09 -20.45
CA LEU A 16 -12.21 2.29 -21.28
C LEU A 16 -12.74 0.98 -21.88
N GLU A 17 -11.89 0.00 -22.15
CA GLU A 17 -12.29 -1.33 -22.64
C GLU A 17 -13.06 -2.15 -21.61
N ARG A 18 -12.83 -1.88 -20.32
CA ARG A 18 -13.46 -2.61 -19.19
C ARG A 18 -14.76 -1.98 -18.70
N LEU A 19 -15.04 -0.73 -19.08
CA LEU A 19 -16.21 0.02 -18.62
C LEU A 19 -17.42 -0.23 -19.51
N THR A 20 -18.59 -0.45 -18.90
CA THR A 20 -19.87 -0.58 -19.57
C THR A 20 -20.23 0.72 -20.29
N GLU A 21 -20.13 1.85 -19.61
CA GLU A 21 -20.48 3.18 -20.13
C GLU A 21 -19.38 3.78 -21.04
N ARG A 22 -18.19 3.16 -21.10
CA ARG A 22 -17.01 3.63 -21.85
C ARG A 22 -16.61 5.07 -21.57
N ILE A 23 -17.03 5.61 -20.44
CA ILE A 23 -16.64 6.89 -19.89
C ILE A 23 -16.72 6.81 -18.37
N ILE A 24 -15.72 7.38 -17.72
CA ILE A 24 -15.65 7.38 -16.24
C ILE A 24 -15.28 8.76 -15.73
N LEU A 25 -15.86 9.11 -14.60
CA LEU A 25 -15.50 10.26 -13.80
C LEU A 25 -14.85 9.76 -12.51
N LEU A 26 -13.60 10.14 -12.31
CA LEU A 26 -12.83 9.93 -11.08
C LEU A 26 -12.71 11.26 -10.35
N TYR A 27 -12.82 11.23 -9.03
CA TYR A 27 -12.89 12.43 -8.22
C TYR A 27 -11.91 12.32 -7.04
N ASN A 28 -10.93 13.22 -6.96
CA ASN A 28 -9.97 13.29 -5.89
C ASN A 28 -10.05 14.63 -5.14
N TYR A 29 -10.59 14.59 -3.95
CA TYR A 29 -10.60 15.67 -2.98
C TYR A 29 -10.13 15.14 -1.63
N GLU A 30 -9.17 15.82 -1.00
CA GLU A 30 -8.56 15.38 0.26
C GLU A 30 -8.09 13.91 0.20
N ASP A 31 -7.39 13.57 -0.89
CA ASP A 31 -6.81 12.25 -1.14
C ASP A 31 -7.79 11.07 -1.29
N SER A 32 -9.07 11.35 -1.54
CA SER A 32 -10.10 10.31 -1.69
C SER A 32 -9.82 9.32 -2.83
N ASP A 33 -9.14 9.75 -3.90
CA ASP A 33 -8.75 8.89 -5.04
C ASP A 33 -7.48 9.39 -5.77
N ARG A 34 -6.48 9.88 -5.03
CA ARG A 34 -5.20 10.34 -5.57
C ARG A 34 -4.51 9.26 -6.40
N ALA A 35 -4.56 8.02 -5.94
CA ALA A 35 -3.92 6.88 -6.58
C ALA A 35 -4.44 6.64 -8.00
N SER A 36 -5.76 6.71 -8.22
CA SER A 36 -6.35 6.54 -9.56
C SER A 36 -5.99 7.68 -10.50
N LEU A 37 -6.02 8.94 -10.03
CA LEU A 37 -5.62 10.07 -10.85
C LEU A 37 -4.15 9.96 -11.25
N ARG A 38 -3.25 9.67 -10.28
CA ARG A 38 -1.82 9.48 -10.54
C ARG A 38 -1.56 8.34 -11.52
N TYR A 39 -2.22 7.20 -11.35
CA TYR A 39 -2.08 6.03 -12.23
C TYR A 39 -2.43 6.33 -13.69
N LEU A 40 -3.48 7.13 -13.92
CA LEU A 40 -4.01 7.40 -15.25
C LEU A 40 -3.42 8.65 -15.92
N THR A 41 -2.72 9.51 -15.18
CA THR A 41 -2.25 10.81 -15.71
C THR A 41 -0.87 11.23 -15.25
N GLY A 42 -0.34 10.65 -14.16
CA GLY A 42 0.84 11.14 -13.43
C GLY A 42 0.52 12.26 -12.44
N TYR A 43 -0.69 12.84 -12.47
CA TYR A 43 -1.08 13.98 -11.65
C TYR A 43 -1.22 13.63 -10.16
N THR A 44 -0.66 14.47 -9.29
CA THR A 44 -0.61 14.24 -7.84
C THR A 44 -1.45 15.20 -7.00
N GLY A 45 -2.14 16.17 -7.65
CA GLY A 45 -2.97 17.16 -6.98
C GLY A 45 -4.44 16.77 -6.88
N GLU A 46 -5.27 17.73 -6.45
CA GLU A 46 -6.72 17.59 -6.38
C GLU A 46 -7.38 17.92 -7.71
N GLY A 47 -8.45 17.22 -8.04
CA GLY A 47 -9.20 17.43 -9.27
C GLY A 47 -10.18 16.31 -9.59
N ALA A 48 -10.91 16.50 -10.68
CA ALA A 48 -11.77 15.49 -11.25
C ALA A 48 -11.25 15.11 -12.64
N LEU A 49 -11.13 13.82 -12.90
CA LEU A 49 -10.65 13.29 -14.17
C LEU A 49 -11.81 12.62 -14.93
N VAL A 50 -12.12 13.13 -16.09
CA VAL A 50 -13.04 12.49 -17.03
C VAL A 50 -12.24 11.78 -18.09
N VAL A 51 -12.37 10.45 -18.17
CA VAL A 51 -11.75 9.64 -19.23
C VAL A 51 -12.82 9.15 -20.18
N SER A 52 -12.71 9.50 -21.45
CA SER A 52 -13.66 9.13 -22.51
C SER A 52 -12.92 8.71 -23.79
N PRO A 53 -13.58 8.04 -24.76
CA PRO A 53 -12.99 7.72 -26.05
C PRO A 53 -12.60 8.95 -26.90
N LYS A 54 -13.22 10.10 -26.64
CA LYS A 54 -12.92 11.33 -27.38
C LYS A 54 -11.73 12.08 -26.82
N GLU A 55 -11.67 12.22 -25.50
CA GLU A 55 -10.63 12.97 -24.82
C GLU A 55 -10.58 12.59 -23.33
N THR A 56 -9.44 12.88 -22.71
CA THR A 56 -9.29 12.87 -21.26
C THR A 56 -9.21 14.31 -20.77
N VAL A 57 -10.00 14.65 -19.76
CA VAL A 57 -10.08 16.01 -19.21
C VAL A 57 -9.84 15.99 -17.72
N LEU A 58 -8.84 16.74 -17.26
CA LEU A 58 -8.62 17.02 -15.84
C LEU A 58 -9.22 18.38 -15.51
N VAL A 59 -10.19 18.40 -14.59
CA VAL A 59 -10.83 19.61 -14.07
C VAL A 59 -10.25 19.91 -12.70
N THR A 60 -9.69 21.10 -12.53
CA THR A 60 -9.10 21.54 -11.26
C THR A 60 -9.20 23.06 -11.12
N ASP A 61 -8.73 23.64 -10.03
CA ASP A 61 -8.78 25.09 -9.82
C ASP A 61 -7.40 25.77 -9.90
N SER A 62 -7.40 27.09 -9.67
CA SER A 62 -6.19 27.93 -9.76
C SER A 62 -5.06 27.51 -8.82
N ARG A 63 -5.34 26.76 -7.76
CA ARG A 63 -4.31 26.26 -6.81
C ARG A 63 -3.44 25.19 -7.45
N TYR A 64 -3.99 24.41 -8.36
CA TYR A 64 -3.36 23.22 -8.94
C TYR A 64 -3.09 23.29 -10.43
N ILE A 65 -3.57 24.31 -11.14
CA ILE A 65 -3.50 24.40 -12.60
C ILE A 65 -2.05 24.33 -13.14
N GLU A 66 -1.10 24.99 -12.48
CA GLU A 66 0.30 24.96 -12.91
C GLU A 66 0.96 23.61 -12.60
N GLN A 67 0.59 22.97 -11.50
CA GLN A 67 1.02 21.61 -11.18
C GLN A 67 0.50 20.62 -12.23
N ALA A 68 -0.79 20.69 -12.56
CA ALA A 68 -1.41 19.85 -13.58
C ALA A 68 -0.69 19.97 -14.93
N ARG A 69 -0.35 21.20 -15.37
CA ARG A 69 0.39 21.43 -16.62
C ARG A 69 1.79 20.83 -16.64
N ARG A 70 2.44 20.73 -15.49
CA ARG A 70 3.80 20.16 -15.36
C ARG A 70 3.80 18.65 -15.24
N GLU A 71 2.81 18.07 -14.59
CA GLU A 71 2.75 16.66 -14.27
C GLU A 71 2.03 15.81 -15.31
N THR A 72 1.22 16.43 -16.18
CA THR A 72 0.41 15.69 -17.16
C THR A 72 0.81 15.97 -18.60
N ALA A 73 0.59 14.96 -19.47
CA ALA A 73 0.74 15.08 -20.91
C ALA A 73 -0.46 14.44 -21.61
N ASP A 74 -0.77 14.90 -22.82
CA ASP A 74 -1.79 14.34 -23.71
C ASP A 74 -3.21 14.32 -23.12
N ILE A 75 -3.53 15.28 -22.22
CA ILE A 75 -4.87 15.48 -21.67
C ILE A 75 -5.23 16.95 -21.69
N ARG A 76 -6.51 17.24 -21.80
CA ARG A 76 -7.02 18.61 -21.66
C ARG A 76 -7.12 18.97 -20.18
N ILE A 77 -6.58 20.13 -19.81
CA ILE A 77 -6.72 20.67 -18.45
C ILE A 77 -7.71 21.81 -18.52
N GLN A 78 -8.72 21.78 -17.66
CA GLN A 78 -9.74 22.81 -17.54
C GLN A 78 -9.72 23.41 -16.15
N GLU A 79 -9.47 24.70 -16.08
CA GLU A 79 -9.56 25.47 -14.84
C GLU A 79 -11.01 25.84 -14.56
N GLU A 80 -11.52 25.46 -13.40
CA GLU A 80 -12.88 25.76 -12.94
C GLU A 80 -12.85 26.10 -11.46
N ARG A 81 -13.50 27.22 -11.11
CA ARG A 81 -13.60 27.65 -9.71
C ARG A 81 -14.43 26.67 -8.86
N ASP A 82 -15.51 26.15 -9.42
CA ASP A 82 -16.37 25.11 -8.84
C ASP A 82 -16.12 23.76 -9.54
N TRP A 83 -14.89 23.28 -9.46
CA TRP A 83 -14.51 22.03 -10.07
C TRP A 83 -15.13 20.79 -9.40
N MET A 84 -15.60 20.92 -8.16
CA MET A 84 -16.20 19.81 -7.40
C MET A 84 -17.63 19.47 -7.85
N GLY A 85 -18.28 20.34 -8.57
CA GLY A 85 -19.68 20.16 -8.99
C GLY A 85 -19.96 20.72 -10.39
N ALA A 86 -20.26 22.01 -10.49
CA ALA A 86 -20.70 22.62 -11.77
C ALA A 86 -19.66 22.52 -12.88
N GLY A 87 -18.36 22.61 -12.57
CA GLY A 87 -17.27 22.45 -13.54
C GLY A 87 -17.26 21.05 -14.16
N ILE A 88 -17.39 20.01 -13.34
CA ILE A 88 -17.51 18.62 -13.83
C ILE A 88 -18.72 18.46 -14.74
N VAL A 89 -19.88 18.93 -14.30
CA VAL A 89 -21.14 18.84 -15.09
C VAL A 89 -21.02 19.58 -16.41
N SER A 90 -20.35 20.74 -16.44
CA SER A 90 -20.07 21.51 -17.65
C SER A 90 -19.25 20.68 -18.66
N VAL A 91 -18.18 20.05 -18.22
CA VAL A 91 -17.34 19.16 -19.04
C VAL A 91 -18.16 17.99 -19.60
N LEU A 92 -18.90 17.30 -18.74
CA LEU A 92 -19.68 16.12 -19.13
C LEU A 92 -20.77 16.49 -20.15
N ARG A 93 -21.45 17.65 -20.01
CA ARG A 93 -22.41 18.17 -20.99
C ARG A 93 -21.72 18.48 -22.33
N GLY A 94 -20.53 19.08 -22.30
CA GLY A 94 -19.75 19.38 -23.50
C GLY A 94 -19.35 18.13 -24.28
N LEU A 95 -19.17 17.00 -23.60
CA LEU A 95 -18.90 15.69 -24.20
C LEU A 95 -20.17 15.06 -24.82
N GLY A 96 -21.37 15.56 -24.50
CA GLY A 96 -22.63 15.06 -25.00
C GLY A 96 -23.02 13.69 -24.48
N VAL A 97 -22.61 13.35 -23.24
CA VAL A 97 -22.86 12.04 -22.61
C VAL A 97 -24.14 12.10 -21.75
N GLU A 98 -24.92 11.04 -21.77
CA GLU A 98 -26.13 10.91 -20.94
C GLU A 98 -25.86 10.14 -19.62
N ARG A 99 -24.85 9.31 -19.62
CA ARG A 99 -24.47 8.46 -18.49
C ARG A 99 -22.95 8.46 -18.34
N VAL A 100 -22.46 8.40 -17.11
CA VAL A 100 -21.02 8.36 -16.79
C VAL A 100 -20.79 7.41 -15.60
N ALA A 101 -19.83 6.51 -15.74
CA ALA A 101 -19.40 5.64 -14.66
C ALA A 101 -18.72 6.43 -13.54
N ILE A 102 -18.93 6.03 -12.31
CA ILE A 102 -18.19 6.52 -11.13
C ILE A 102 -17.78 5.35 -10.25
N VAL A 103 -16.67 5.47 -9.55
CA VAL A 103 -16.27 4.48 -8.53
C VAL A 103 -16.94 4.83 -7.21
N ALA A 104 -18.07 4.16 -6.90
CA ALA A 104 -18.94 4.51 -5.79
C ALA A 104 -18.22 4.54 -4.43
N LYS A 105 -17.26 3.64 -4.19
CA LYS A 105 -16.49 3.58 -2.93
C LYS A 105 -15.50 4.75 -2.74
N ARG A 106 -15.25 5.53 -3.82
CA ARG A 106 -14.28 6.65 -3.82
C ARG A 106 -14.95 8.02 -3.67
N VAL A 107 -16.29 8.07 -3.65
CA VAL A 107 -17.05 9.31 -3.50
C VAL A 107 -17.93 9.25 -2.26
N THR A 108 -18.16 10.41 -1.63
CA THR A 108 -19.11 10.49 -0.53
C THR A 108 -20.55 10.52 -1.05
N GLN A 109 -21.50 10.01 -0.27
CA GLN A 109 -22.94 10.14 -0.59
C GLN A 109 -23.34 11.59 -0.78
N HIS A 110 -22.80 12.50 0.03
CA HIS A 110 -23.07 13.93 -0.07
C HIS A 110 -22.68 14.50 -1.44
N TRP A 111 -21.45 14.19 -1.91
CA TRP A 111 -20.98 14.64 -3.23
C TRP A 111 -21.84 14.06 -4.36
N PHE A 112 -22.17 12.77 -4.29
CA PHE A 112 -23.00 12.09 -5.26
C PHE A 112 -24.37 12.76 -5.39
N ASP A 113 -25.06 12.99 -4.28
CA ASP A 113 -26.38 13.61 -4.24
C ASP A 113 -26.35 15.08 -4.72
N ALA A 114 -25.33 15.84 -4.32
CA ALA A 114 -25.16 17.23 -4.73
C ALA A 114 -24.91 17.34 -6.24
N THR A 115 -23.99 16.54 -6.78
CA THR A 115 -23.62 16.55 -8.20
C THR A 115 -24.79 16.08 -9.08
N SER A 116 -25.51 15.04 -8.66
CA SER A 116 -26.70 14.55 -9.36
C SER A 116 -27.80 15.61 -9.51
N LYS A 117 -27.96 16.52 -8.54
CA LYS A 117 -28.93 17.60 -8.56
C LYS A 117 -28.61 18.74 -9.54
N LEU A 118 -27.37 18.80 -10.03
CA LEU A 118 -26.95 19.83 -11.00
C LEU A 118 -27.49 19.60 -12.43
N GLY A 119 -28.25 18.51 -12.66
CA GLY A 119 -28.87 18.20 -13.93
C GLY A 119 -27.89 17.83 -15.04
N GLY A 120 -26.77 17.23 -14.67
CA GLY A 120 -25.77 16.61 -15.57
C GLY A 120 -26.20 15.21 -16.03
N PRO A 121 -25.27 14.45 -16.63
CA PRO A 121 -25.46 13.03 -16.94
C PRO A 121 -25.81 12.21 -15.71
N THR A 122 -26.46 11.06 -15.90
CA THR A 122 -26.71 10.10 -14.84
C THR A 122 -25.39 9.49 -14.36
N LEU A 123 -25.07 9.64 -13.06
CA LEU A 123 -23.92 8.99 -12.43
C LEU A 123 -24.24 7.51 -12.19
N VAL A 124 -23.45 6.62 -12.77
CA VAL A 124 -23.66 5.16 -12.71
C VAL A 124 -22.57 4.54 -11.84
N PRO A 125 -22.91 3.98 -10.67
CA PRO A 125 -21.95 3.28 -9.85
C PRO A 125 -21.37 2.05 -10.57
N GLU A 126 -20.03 1.99 -10.64
CA GLU A 126 -19.27 0.88 -11.21
C GLU A 126 -18.34 0.27 -10.15
N ALA A 127 -17.86 -0.94 -10.42
CA ALA A 127 -16.77 -1.55 -9.66
C ALA A 127 -15.50 -0.71 -9.81
N ASP A 128 -14.56 -0.85 -8.88
CA ASP A 128 -13.27 -0.14 -8.95
C ASP A 128 -12.31 -0.81 -9.95
N VAL A 129 -12.61 -0.61 -11.22
CA VAL A 129 -11.83 -1.14 -12.34
C VAL A 129 -10.39 -0.60 -12.36
N VAL A 130 -10.17 0.61 -11.85
CA VAL A 130 -8.81 1.19 -11.77
C VAL A 130 -7.95 0.40 -10.78
N THR A 131 -8.49 0.03 -9.62
CA THR A 131 -7.78 -0.83 -8.66
C THR A 131 -7.48 -2.22 -9.24
N GLU A 132 -8.36 -2.76 -10.09
CA GLU A 132 -8.09 -4.02 -10.78
C GLU A 132 -6.94 -3.90 -11.79
N LEU A 133 -6.88 -2.79 -12.54
CA LEU A 133 -5.77 -2.52 -13.46
C LEU A 133 -4.44 -2.37 -12.73
N ARG A 134 -4.44 -1.72 -11.55
CA ARG A 134 -3.26 -1.49 -10.72
C ARG A 134 -2.72 -2.75 -10.07
N ALA A 135 -3.50 -3.84 -10.00
CA ALA A 135 -3.07 -5.09 -9.37
C ALA A 135 -1.81 -5.68 -10.04
N VAL A 136 -1.73 -5.64 -11.38
CA VAL A 136 -0.57 -6.08 -12.15
C VAL A 136 0.32 -4.88 -12.48
N LYS A 137 1.52 -4.86 -11.93
CA LYS A 137 2.49 -3.76 -12.07
C LYS A 137 3.31 -3.90 -13.35
N SER A 138 3.55 -2.80 -14.02
CA SER A 138 4.54 -2.72 -15.09
C SER A 138 5.97 -2.82 -14.54
N PRO A 139 6.99 -3.10 -15.36
CA PRO A 139 8.38 -3.12 -14.90
C PRO A 139 8.85 -1.82 -14.23
N THR A 140 8.37 -0.67 -14.68
CA THR A 140 8.68 0.64 -14.09
C THR A 140 8.05 0.84 -12.72
N GLU A 141 6.82 0.37 -12.52
CA GLU A 141 6.13 0.37 -11.23
C GLU A 141 6.85 -0.56 -10.22
N VAL A 142 7.23 -1.75 -10.67
CA VAL A 142 8.02 -2.69 -9.84
C VAL A 142 9.37 -2.10 -9.44
N GLU A 143 10.04 -1.38 -10.35
CA GLU A 143 11.32 -0.71 -10.01
C GLU A 143 11.13 0.41 -8.97
N SER A 144 10.02 1.13 -9.00
CA SER A 144 9.68 2.12 -7.97
C SER A 144 9.45 1.46 -6.60
N LEU A 145 8.77 0.31 -6.57
CA LEU A 145 8.58 -0.50 -5.35
C LEU A 145 9.91 -1.02 -4.81
N ARG A 146 10.81 -1.54 -5.69
CA ARG A 146 12.15 -1.96 -5.28
C ARG A 146 12.96 -0.81 -4.66
N LYS A 147 12.86 0.39 -5.23
CA LYS A 147 13.52 1.57 -4.66
C LYS A 147 12.95 1.94 -3.30
N ALA A 148 11.63 1.89 -3.14
CA ALA A 148 10.99 2.15 -1.86
C ALA A 148 11.42 1.11 -0.80
N ALA A 149 11.42 -0.19 -1.15
CA ALA A 149 11.89 -1.25 -0.27
C ALA A 149 13.36 -1.05 0.16
N ARG A 150 14.26 -0.72 -0.78
CA ARG A 150 15.66 -0.41 -0.45
C ARG A 150 15.81 0.74 0.52
N LEU A 151 15.06 1.84 0.34
CA LEU A 151 15.11 2.98 1.27
C LEU A 151 14.66 2.60 2.68
N ALA A 152 13.66 1.73 2.81
CA ALA A 152 13.20 1.22 4.09
C ALA A 152 14.25 0.30 4.74
N ASP A 153 14.82 -0.63 3.97
CA ASP A 153 15.90 -1.52 4.43
C ASP A 153 17.12 -0.73 4.91
N ASP A 154 17.61 0.21 4.11
CA ASP A 154 18.77 1.06 4.42
C ASP A 154 18.53 1.87 5.70
N ALA A 155 17.33 2.42 5.87
CA ALA A 155 16.97 3.17 7.07
C ALA A 155 17.00 2.28 8.32
N MET A 156 16.52 1.04 8.21
CA MET A 156 16.55 0.08 9.32
C MET A 156 17.98 -0.40 9.64
N GLU A 157 18.83 -0.58 8.63
CA GLU A 157 20.25 -0.89 8.83
C GLU A 157 20.99 0.20 9.59
N HIS A 158 20.67 1.46 9.31
CA HIS A 158 21.23 2.61 10.03
C HIS A 158 20.67 2.75 11.46
N LEU A 159 19.36 2.49 11.63
CA LEU A 159 18.70 2.61 12.93
C LEU A 159 19.13 1.53 13.92
N ALA A 160 19.23 0.26 13.50
CA ALA A 160 19.44 -0.88 14.39
C ALA A 160 20.64 -0.68 15.35
N PRO A 161 21.83 -0.19 14.92
CA PRO A 161 22.95 0.08 15.82
C PRO A 161 22.75 1.30 16.73
N GLU A 162 21.78 2.16 16.47
CA GLU A 162 21.49 3.34 17.32
C GLU A 162 20.58 2.98 18.50
N ILE A 163 19.85 1.86 18.46
CA ILE A 163 18.87 1.47 19.48
C ILE A 163 19.56 1.19 20.82
N ARG A 164 19.00 1.71 21.92
CA ARG A 164 19.49 1.53 23.30
C ARG A 164 18.34 1.24 24.25
N VAL A 165 18.62 0.47 25.30
CA VAL A 165 17.73 0.36 26.47
C VAL A 165 17.44 1.75 27.03
N GLY A 166 16.20 2.03 27.37
CA GLY A 166 15.76 3.31 27.88
C GLY A 166 15.25 4.29 26.84
N MET A 167 15.43 4.03 25.54
CA MET A 167 14.76 4.80 24.48
C MET A 167 13.24 4.58 24.55
N ASP A 168 12.50 5.59 24.11
CA ASP A 168 11.03 5.57 23.97
C ASP A 168 10.65 5.07 22.56
N GLU A 169 9.61 4.23 22.45
CA GLU A 169 9.11 3.71 21.17
C GLU A 169 8.87 4.81 20.12
N ALA A 170 8.29 5.95 20.56
CA ALA A 170 8.04 7.08 19.67
C ALA A 170 9.33 7.76 19.19
N GLN A 171 10.37 7.82 20.02
CA GLN A 171 11.68 8.33 19.59
C GLN A 171 12.31 7.43 18.52
N VAL A 172 12.19 6.12 18.68
CA VAL A 172 12.69 5.15 17.71
C VAL A 172 11.91 5.24 16.40
N ALA A 173 10.59 5.34 16.46
CA ALA A 173 9.73 5.51 15.28
C ALA A 173 10.06 6.80 14.51
N LEU A 174 10.18 7.93 15.22
CA LEU A 174 10.55 9.22 14.63
C LEU A 174 11.94 9.18 13.97
N ARG A 175 12.90 8.48 14.60
CA ARG A 175 14.25 8.33 14.03
C ARG A 175 14.22 7.51 12.74
N LEU A 176 13.43 6.42 12.70
CA LEU A 176 13.25 5.61 11.49
C LEU A 176 12.62 6.42 10.35
N GLU A 177 11.55 7.15 10.64
CA GLU A 177 10.93 8.06 9.66
C GLU A 177 11.93 9.07 9.11
N TRP A 178 12.71 9.70 10.00
CA TRP A 178 13.75 10.66 9.60
C TRP A 178 14.77 10.04 8.66
N LEU A 179 15.28 8.85 8.98
CA LEU A 179 16.27 8.15 8.15
C LEU A 179 15.72 7.83 6.76
N MET A 180 14.45 7.37 6.64
CA MET A 180 13.83 7.14 5.34
C MET A 180 13.73 8.44 4.51
N ARG A 181 13.33 9.55 5.13
CA ARG A 181 13.23 10.85 4.44
C ARG A 181 14.60 11.40 4.06
N GLU A 182 15.61 11.29 4.93
CA GLU A 182 16.98 11.71 4.65
C GLU A 182 17.59 10.93 3.48
N ALA A 183 17.25 9.64 3.36
CA ALA A 183 17.64 8.79 2.24
C ALA A 183 16.89 9.08 0.92
N GLY A 184 15.88 9.97 0.92
CA GLY A 184 15.17 10.42 -0.28
C GLY A 184 13.77 9.84 -0.47
N SER A 185 13.16 9.25 0.56
CA SER A 185 11.76 8.88 0.51
C SER A 185 10.86 10.12 0.40
N GLU A 186 9.86 10.08 -0.49
CA GLU A 186 8.85 11.16 -0.66
C GLU A 186 8.01 11.36 0.61
N GLY A 187 7.88 10.33 1.44
CA GLY A 187 7.15 10.31 2.68
C GLY A 187 7.20 8.92 3.32
N ILE A 188 6.50 8.75 4.42
CA ILE A 188 6.21 7.43 4.97
C ILE A 188 5.12 6.76 4.13
N ALA A 189 5.20 5.45 3.97
CA ALA A 189 4.16 4.67 3.28
C ALA A 189 2.85 4.70 4.08
N PHE A 190 2.96 4.61 5.40
CA PHE A 190 1.92 4.66 6.42
C PHE A 190 2.55 5.06 7.77
N ASP A 191 1.75 5.27 8.80
CA ASP A 191 2.24 5.62 10.14
C ASP A 191 3.16 4.52 10.69
N VAL A 192 4.40 4.88 10.99
CA VAL A 192 5.42 3.94 11.46
C VAL A 192 5.01 3.35 12.81
N ASN A 193 4.88 2.03 12.88
CA ASN A 193 4.63 1.31 14.12
C ASN A 193 5.96 0.78 14.69
N VAL A 194 6.31 1.22 15.89
CA VAL A 194 7.38 0.64 16.70
C VAL A 194 6.79 0.24 18.04
N SER A 195 6.78 -1.04 18.34
CA SER A 195 6.15 -1.58 19.53
C SER A 195 7.06 -2.55 20.30
N ALA A 196 7.18 -2.34 21.61
CA ALA A 196 8.11 -3.06 22.46
C ALA A 196 7.41 -3.92 23.51
N GLY A 197 7.95 -5.10 23.79
CA GLY A 197 7.44 -6.02 24.81
C GLY A 197 5.96 -6.35 24.57
N GLU A 198 5.11 -6.17 25.56
CA GLU A 198 3.67 -6.46 25.45
C GLU A 198 2.92 -5.65 24.37
N ASN A 199 3.40 -4.43 24.03
CA ASN A 199 2.81 -3.61 22.96
C ASN A 199 2.99 -4.25 21.58
N SER A 200 4.03 -5.05 21.37
CA SER A 200 4.23 -5.78 20.11
C SER A 200 3.16 -6.85 19.83
N ALA A 201 2.34 -7.17 20.82
CA ALA A 201 1.15 -8.02 20.61
C ALA A 201 -0.08 -7.25 20.08
N LEU A 202 0.03 -5.94 19.87
CA LEU A 202 -1.03 -5.09 19.30
C LEU A 202 -0.75 -4.85 17.81
N ASN A 203 -1.59 -5.40 16.93
CA ASN A 203 -1.38 -5.35 15.48
C ASN A 203 -1.29 -3.92 14.92
N HIS A 204 -2.11 -3.01 15.44
CA HIS A 204 -2.13 -1.59 15.07
C HIS A 204 -1.84 -0.74 16.29
N TYR A 205 -0.56 -0.62 16.62
CA TYR A 205 -0.10 0.16 17.76
C TYR A 205 0.42 1.52 17.33
N ASN A 206 0.03 2.56 18.09
CA ASN A 206 0.56 3.90 17.85
C ASN A 206 1.62 4.23 18.93
N PRO A 207 2.91 4.27 18.59
CA PRO A 207 4.00 4.47 19.55
C PRO A 207 3.96 5.85 20.23
N VAL A 208 3.37 6.87 19.55
CA VAL A 208 3.24 8.22 20.11
C VAL A 208 2.25 8.27 21.27
N LEU A 209 1.19 7.46 21.23
CA LEU A 209 0.19 7.39 22.30
C LEU A 209 0.65 6.50 23.46
N GLY A 210 1.35 5.40 23.19
CA GLY A 210 1.78 4.44 24.20
C GLY A 210 3.06 4.81 24.94
N ARG A 211 4.06 5.30 24.23
CA ARG A 211 5.34 5.79 24.76
C ARG A 211 6.04 4.86 25.78
N ARG A 212 6.05 3.56 25.48
CA ARG A 212 6.75 2.61 26.33
C ARG A 212 8.26 2.73 26.17
N THR A 213 8.98 2.65 27.28
CA THR A 213 10.43 2.65 27.28
C THR A 213 10.97 1.23 27.04
N LEU A 214 11.95 1.09 26.15
CA LEU A 214 12.61 -0.16 25.79
C LEU A 214 13.34 -0.77 26.99
N ARG A 215 13.12 -2.06 27.25
CA ARG A 215 13.72 -2.80 28.34
C ARG A 215 14.44 -4.05 27.81
N ARG A 216 15.46 -4.50 28.52
CA ARG A 216 16.13 -5.76 28.17
C ARG A 216 15.16 -6.95 28.18
N GLY A 217 15.22 -7.74 27.12
CA GLY A 217 14.34 -8.89 26.90
C GLY A 217 13.08 -8.59 26.12
N ASP A 218 12.77 -7.32 25.82
CA ASP A 218 11.61 -6.95 24.97
C ASP A 218 11.80 -7.47 23.56
N LEU A 219 10.74 -8.03 22.97
CA LEU A 219 10.56 -8.06 21.54
C LEU A 219 10.31 -6.61 21.07
N LEU A 220 10.91 -6.24 19.95
CA LEU A 220 10.80 -4.91 19.37
C LEU A 220 10.38 -5.06 17.92
N LEU A 221 9.09 -4.87 17.66
CA LEU A 221 8.48 -4.99 16.35
C LEU A 221 8.49 -3.63 15.67
N PHE A 222 8.93 -3.62 14.44
CA PHE A 222 8.90 -2.50 13.52
C PHE A 222 8.01 -2.84 12.34
N ASP A 223 7.08 -1.96 12.00
CA ASP A 223 6.22 -2.06 10.83
C ASP A 223 6.22 -0.68 10.15
N PHE A 224 6.81 -0.60 8.96
CA PHE A 224 7.15 0.65 8.32
C PHE A 224 7.37 0.49 6.82
N GLY A 225 7.34 1.61 6.09
CA GLY A 225 7.63 1.63 4.67
C GLY A 225 7.97 3.00 4.15
N ALA A 226 8.70 3.04 3.05
CA ALA A 226 9.08 4.25 2.32
C ALA A 226 8.21 4.45 1.07
N CYS A 227 8.35 5.61 0.43
CA CYS A 227 7.58 5.97 -0.76
C CYS A 227 8.51 6.54 -1.84
N VAL A 228 8.44 5.98 -3.06
CA VAL A 228 9.19 6.45 -4.24
C VAL A 228 8.25 6.52 -5.44
N ALA A 229 8.19 7.66 -6.11
CA ALA A 229 7.26 7.90 -7.21
C ALA A 229 5.80 7.55 -6.85
N GLY A 230 5.40 7.76 -5.57
CA GLY A 230 4.11 7.40 -4.99
C GLY A 230 3.91 5.93 -4.68
N TYR A 231 4.81 5.04 -5.12
CA TYR A 231 4.76 3.62 -4.79
C TYR A 231 5.32 3.37 -3.40
N ARG A 232 4.64 2.53 -2.64
CA ARG A 232 4.87 2.29 -1.21
C ARG A 232 5.50 0.92 -1.01
N SER A 233 6.51 0.82 -0.13
CA SER A 233 6.96 -0.46 0.43
C SER A 233 6.29 -0.75 1.76
N ASP A 234 6.31 -2.01 2.16
CA ASP A 234 5.78 -2.50 3.42
C ASP A 234 6.71 -3.56 3.99
N ILE A 235 7.20 -3.35 5.19
CA ILE A 235 8.12 -4.29 5.81
C ILE A 235 7.93 -4.33 7.33
N THR A 236 7.73 -5.53 7.85
CA THR A 236 7.80 -5.76 9.29
C THR A 236 9.03 -6.57 9.65
N ARG A 237 9.74 -6.12 10.68
CA ARG A 237 10.81 -6.87 11.33
C ARG A 237 10.63 -6.86 12.84
N THR A 238 10.90 -8.00 13.44
CA THR A 238 10.96 -8.11 14.90
C THR A 238 12.39 -8.35 15.34
N LEU A 239 12.89 -7.51 16.24
CA LEU A 239 14.18 -7.58 16.87
C LEU A 239 14.02 -7.89 18.36
N SER A 240 15.12 -8.07 19.10
CA SER A 240 15.12 -8.22 20.55
C SER A 240 16.03 -7.20 21.21
N VAL A 241 15.56 -6.55 22.27
CA VAL A 241 16.37 -5.64 23.08
C VAL A 241 17.23 -6.47 24.04
N GLY A 242 18.49 -6.71 23.68
CA GLY A 242 19.36 -7.67 24.36
C GLY A 242 18.92 -9.12 24.14
N LYS A 243 19.27 -10.02 25.08
CA LYS A 243 18.98 -11.46 24.95
C LYS A 243 17.47 -11.74 25.05
N PRO A 244 16.86 -12.39 24.06
CA PRO A 244 15.45 -12.77 24.11
C PRO A 244 15.21 -13.92 25.11
N SER A 245 13.95 -14.06 25.54
CA SER A 245 13.51 -15.26 26.25
C SER A 245 13.45 -16.46 25.30
N SER A 246 13.46 -17.68 25.86
CA SER A 246 13.29 -18.90 25.05
C SER A 246 11.94 -18.95 24.33
N GLN A 247 10.90 -18.39 24.94
CA GLN A 247 9.58 -18.29 24.31
C GLN A 247 9.60 -17.29 23.13
N ALA A 248 10.22 -16.11 23.29
CA ALA A 248 10.38 -15.13 22.22
C ALA A 248 11.15 -15.72 21.02
N GLN A 249 12.24 -16.45 21.28
CA GLN A 249 12.97 -17.13 20.22
C GLN A 249 12.12 -18.20 19.54
N ALA A 250 11.38 -19.01 20.28
CA ALA A 250 10.55 -20.07 19.71
C ALA A 250 9.44 -19.53 18.80
N ILE A 251 8.74 -18.45 19.21
CA ILE A 251 7.71 -17.86 18.34
C ILE A 251 8.32 -17.18 17.11
N TYR A 252 9.51 -16.58 17.23
CA TYR A 252 10.21 -16.01 16.08
C TYR A 252 10.53 -17.09 15.04
N ASP A 253 11.08 -18.21 15.48
CA ASP A 253 11.45 -19.33 14.60
C ASP A 253 10.21 -19.91 13.87
N ILE A 254 9.07 -19.98 14.55
CA ILE A 254 7.80 -20.44 13.94
C ILE A 254 7.32 -19.44 12.89
N VAL A 255 7.33 -18.13 13.20
CA VAL A 255 6.90 -17.09 12.26
C VAL A 255 7.83 -17.03 11.05
N LEU A 256 9.14 -17.17 11.25
CA LEU A 256 10.11 -17.26 10.16
C LEU A 256 9.80 -18.43 9.22
N GLN A 257 9.56 -19.62 9.78
CA GLN A 257 9.21 -20.80 8.96
C GLN A 257 7.88 -20.60 8.21
N ALA A 258 6.90 -19.94 8.82
CA ALA A 258 5.64 -19.63 8.20
C ALA A 258 5.80 -18.63 7.02
N ASN A 259 6.61 -17.58 7.20
CA ASN A 259 6.94 -16.62 6.15
C ASN A 259 7.63 -17.33 4.97
N LEU A 260 8.66 -18.13 5.23
CA LEU A 260 9.38 -18.86 4.19
C LEU A 260 8.49 -19.90 3.47
N ALA A 261 7.58 -20.57 4.18
CA ALA A 261 6.65 -21.52 3.59
C ALA A 261 5.66 -20.82 2.63
N ALA A 262 5.16 -19.65 2.99
CA ALA A 262 4.27 -18.87 2.12
C ALA A 262 5.00 -18.32 0.89
N ILE A 263 6.21 -17.80 1.05
CA ILE A 263 7.08 -17.36 -0.07
C ILE A 263 7.31 -18.52 -1.05
N ALA A 264 7.55 -19.72 -0.55
CA ALA A 264 7.84 -20.89 -1.40
C ALA A 264 6.66 -21.31 -2.30
N VAL A 265 5.40 -20.98 -1.95
CA VAL A 265 4.20 -21.31 -2.73
C VAL A 265 3.64 -20.12 -3.52
N ALA A 266 4.08 -18.89 -3.22
CA ALA A 266 3.66 -17.70 -3.93
C ALA A 266 4.20 -17.68 -5.37
N ARG A 267 3.32 -17.88 -6.35
CA ARG A 267 3.65 -17.90 -7.78
C ARG A 267 2.41 -17.60 -8.62
N ALA A 268 2.61 -17.33 -9.90
CA ALA A 268 1.48 -17.18 -10.82
C ALA A 268 0.61 -18.46 -10.83
N GLY A 269 -0.70 -18.26 -10.80
CA GLY A 269 -1.71 -19.32 -10.73
C GLY A 269 -2.04 -19.81 -9.31
N ALA A 270 -1.24 -19.50 -8.28
CA ALA A 270 -1.60 -19.78 -6.89
C ALA A 270 -2.75 -18.86 -6.45
N THR A 271 -3.66 -19.37 -5.63
CA THR A 271 -4.73 -18.56 -5.04
C THR A 271 -4.25 -17.89 -3.73
N GLY A 272 -4.84 -16.73 -3.40
CA GLY A 272 -4.54 -16.08 -2.12
C GLY A 272 -4.86 -16.96 -0.90
N VAL A 273 -5.84 -17.87 -1.02
CA VAL A 273 -6.16 -18.89 0.00
C VAL A 273 -5.02 -19.90 0.17
N GLU A 274 -4.44 -20.42 -0.92
CA GLU A 274 -3.35 -21.39 -0.86
C GLU A 274 -2.10 -20.79 -0.23
N VAL A 275 -1.77 -19.53 -0.56
CA VAL A 275 -0.60 -18.86 0.01
C VAL A 275 -0.81 -18.58 1.49
N ASP A 276 -2.00 -18.12 1.90
CA ASP A 276 -2.35 -17.94 3.33
C ASP A 276 -2.27 -19.25 4.10
N ALA A 277 -2.82 -20.33 3.56
CA ALA A 277 -2.85 -21.64 4.21
C ALA A 277 -1.44 -22.18 4.49
N ALA A 278 -0.48 -21.94 3.61
CA ALA A 278 0.90 -22.39 3.79
C ALA A 278 1.54 -21.85 5.09
N ALA A 279 1.28 -20.59 5.43
CA ALA A 279 1.74 -19.99 6.69
C ALA A 279 0.85 -20.35 7.87
N ARG A 280 -0.47 -20.22 7.70
CA ARG A 280 -1.48 -20.38 8.76
C ARG A 280 -1.50 -21.78 9.33
N ASP A 281 -1.44 -22.82 8.49
CA ASP A 281 -1.43 -24.21 8.93
C ASP A 281 -0.18 -24.56 9.72
N LEU A 282 0.97 -23.98 9.37
CA LEU A 282 2.22 -24.15 10.12
C LEU A 282 2.09 -23.52 11.52
N ILE A 283 1.60 -22.29 11.62
CA ILE A 283 1.37 -21.60 12.89
C ILE A 283 0.35 -22.38 13.74
N LYS A 284 -0.74 -22.87 13.12
CA LYS A 284 -1.77 -23.68 13.78
C LYS A 284 -1.21 -24.99 14.29
N LYS A 285 -0.38 -25.70 13.50
CA LYS A 285 0.28 -26.96 13.89
C LYS A 285 1.24 -26.76 15.07
N ALA A 286 1.86 -25.57 15.18
CA ALA A 286 2.71 -25.20 16.31
C ALA A 286 1.92 -24.81 17.58
N GLY A 287 0.57 -24.83 17.55
CA GLY A 287 -0.30 -24.54 18.69
C GLY A 287 -0.68 -23.06 18.84
N TYR A 288 -0.41 -22.20 17.82
CA TYR A 288 -0.66 -20.77 17.88
C TYR A 288 -1.75 -20.30 16.89
N GLY A 289 -2.63 -21.19 16.42
CA GLY A 289 -3.66 -20.87 15.43
C GLY A 289 -4.55 -19.68 15.84
N ASP A 290 -4.92 -19.58 17.11
CA ASP A 290 -5.74 -18.47 17.65
C ASP A 290 -4.94 -17.18 17.89
N ARG A 291 -3.64 -17.18 17.58
CA ARG A 291 -2.73 -16.05 17.78
C ARG A 291 -2.29 -15.40 16.46
N PHE A 292 -2.82 -15.87 15.33
CA PHE A 292 -2.67 -15.28 14.01
C PHE A 292 -4.05 -14.85 13.49
N GLY A 293 -4.47 -13.64 13.85
CA GLY A 293 -5.84 -13.15 13.71
C GLY A 293 -6.15 -12.34 12.45
N HIS A 294 -5.18 -12.13 11.53
CA HIS A 294 -5.36 -11.36 10.29
C HIS A 294 -5.09 -12.20 9.04
N GLY A 295 -5.28 -11.64 7.85
CA GLY A 295 -4.85 -12.25 6.59
C GLY A 295 -3.34 -12.35 6.51
N LEU A 296 -2.83 -13.23 5.64
CA LEU A 296 -1.39 -13.36 5.45
C LEU A 296 -0.76 -12.12 4.80
N GLY A 297 -1.54 -11.36 4.00
CA GLY A 297 -1.02 -10.17 3.33
C GLY A 297 -1.98 -9.60 2.29
N HIS A 298 -1.51 -8.58 1.60
CA HIS A 298 -2.27 -7.79 0.63
C HIS A 298 -1.39 -7.31 -0.51
N GLY A 299 -2.00 -6.87 -1.60
CA GLY A 299 -1.31 -6.17 -2.67
C GLY A 299 -0.84 -4.79 -2.21
N ILE A 300 0.24 -4.32 -2.80
CA ILE A 300 0.86 -3.03 -2.51
C ILE A 300 1.20 -2.28 -3.80
N GLY A 301 1.18 -0.96 -3.77
CA GLY A 301 1.46 -0.11 -4.92
C GLY A 301 1.35 1.38 -4.60
N LEU A 302 0.51 2.10 -5.34
CA LEU A 302 0.20 3.51 -5.06
C LEU A 302 -0.64 3.67 -3.77
N GLU A 303 -1.38 2.65 -3.38
CA GLU A 303 -2.01 2.53 -2.06
C GLU A 303 -1.32 1.42 -1.28
N ILE A 304 -1.36 1.53 0.05
CA ILE A 304 -0.75 0.52 0.92
C ILE A 304 -1.52 -0.81 0.84
N HIS A 305 -2.84 -0.76 0.70
CA HIS A 305 -3.68 -1.93 0.52
C HIS A 305 -4.31 -1.93 -0.88
N GLU A 306 -3.84 -2.84 -1.73
CA GLU A 306 -4.37 -3.10 -3.07
C GLU A 306 -4.73 -4.59 -3.24
N ARG A 307 -5.11 -4.98 -4.46
CA ARG A 307 -5.17 -6.39 -4.84
C ARG A 307 -3.77 -6.89 -5.24
N PRO A 308 -3.47 -8.20 -4.98
CA PRO A 308 -4.36 -9.26 -4.48
C PRO A 308 -4.49 -9.27 -2.95
N ALA A 309 -5.52 -9.92 -2.40
CA ALA A 309 -5.58 -10.28 -1.00
C ALA A 309 -5.02 -11.69 -0.77
N LEU A 310 -4.22 -11.88 0.28
CA LEU A 310 -3.74 -13.18 0.74
C LEU A 310 -4.40 -13.48 2.08
N SER A 311 -5.50 -14.23 2.06
CA SER A 311 -6.31 -14.50 3.26
C SER A 311 -7.18 -15.74 3.10
N PRO A 312 -7.76 -16.30 4.18
CA PRO A 312 -8.65 -17.44 4.10
C PRO A 312 -9.92 -17.21 3.25
N GLN A 313 -10.32 -15.94 3.03
CA GLN A 313 -11.50 -15.56 2.24
C GLN A 313 -11.12 -14.96 0.87
N SER A 314 -9.86 -14.97 0.50
CA SER A 314 -9.41 -14.41 -0.77
C SER A 314 -10.11 -15.05 -1.97
N LYS A 315 -10.44 -14.22 -2.95
CA LYS A 315 -10.95 -14.63 -4.26
C LYS A 315 -9.93 -14.40 -5.38
N ASP A 316 -8.73 -13.95 -4.99
CA ASP A 316 -7.69 -13.59 -5.94
C ASP A 316 -6.85 -14.78 -6.34
N THR A 317 -6.48 -14.81 -7.61
CA THR A 317 -5.45 -15.69 -8.17
C THR A 317 -4.28 -14.81 -8.55
N LEU A 318 -3.08 -15.18 -8.12
CA LEU A 318 -1.87 -14.45 -8.38
C LEU A 318 -1.49 -14.48 -9.86
N ALA A 319 -1.08 -13.36 -10.41
CA ALA A 319 -0.59 -13.22 -11.77
C ALA A 319 0.82 -12.60 -11.76
N VAL A 320 1.58 -12.88 -12.82
CA VAL A 320 2.91 -12.28 -13.03
C VAL A 320 2.80 -10.75 -12.99
N GLY A 321 3.71 -10.11 -12.27
CA GLY A 321 3.73 -8.65 -12.06
C GLY A 321 2.86 -8.17 -10.91
N MET A 322 2.05 -9.01 -10.26
CA MET A 322 1.45 -8.63 -8.98
C MET A 322 2.53 -8.50 -7.91
N VAL A 323 2.35 -7.53 -7.01
CA VAL A 323 3.20 -7.35 -5.83
C VAL A 323 2.33 -7.45 -4.59
N ALA A 324 2.76 -8.22 -3.60
CA ALA A 324 2.01 -8.45 -2.38
C ALA A 324 2.93 -8.57 -1.16
N THR A 325 2.40 -8.30 0.03
CA THR A 325 3.05 -8.57 1.31
C THR A 325 2.86 -10.02 1.72
N ILE A 326 3.82 -10.59 2.45
CA ILE A 326 3.74 -11.89 3.12
C ILE A 326 4.16 -11.69 4.57
N GLU A 327 3.18 -11.58 5.48
CA GLU A 327 3.34 -11.04 6.84
C GLU A 327 2.74 -11.92 7.95
N PRO A 328 3.08 -13.21 8.05
CA PRO A 328 2.58 -14.02 9.15
C PRO A 328 3.05 -13.46 10.51
N GLY A 329 2.18 -13.60 11.53
CA GLY A 329 2.50 -13.14 12.87
C GLY A 329 1.90 -14.01 13.97
N ILE A 330 2.52 -13.97 15.16
CA ILE A 330 2.03 -14.58 16.40
C ILE A 330 2.03 -13.50 17.48
N TYR A 331 0.86 -13.24 18.08
CA TYR A 331 0.66 -12.19 19.06
C TYR A 331 0.12 -12.76 20.37
N ILE A 332 0.92 -12.65 21.45
CA ILE A 332 0.61 -13.24 22.77
C ILE A 332 0.42 -12.11 23.79
N PRO A 333 -0.81 -11.82 24.24
CA PRO A 333 -1.07 -10.79 25.23
C PRO A 333 -0.21 -10.98 26.50
N GLY A 334 0.42 -9.88 26.95
CA GLY A 334 1.31 -9.88 28.12
C GLY A 334 2.72 -10.45 27.89
N VAL A 335 3.00 -10.98 26.70
CA VAL A 335 4.32 -11.49 26.33
C VAL A 335 4.95 -10.64 25.22
N GLY A 336 4.23 -10.46 24.13
CA GLY A 336 4.66 -9.72 22.94
C GLY A 336 4.24 -10.42 21.65
N GLY A 337 4.57 -9.82 20.54
CA GLY A 337 4.27 -10.31 19.19
C GLY A 337 5.51 -10.38 18.31
N VAL A 338 5.45 -11.27 17.35
CA VAL A 338 6.41 -11.38 16.25
C VAL A 338 5.64 -11.31 14.94
N ARG A 339 6.04 -10.43 14.04
CA ARG A 339 5.68 -10.44 12.62
C ARG A 339 6.95 -10.34 11.80
N ILE A 340 7.00 -11.10 10.71
CA ILE A 340 8.06 -11.03 9.70
C ILE A 340 7.37 -10.88 8.37
N GLU A 341 7.64 -9.79 7.70
CA GLU A 341 6.96 -9.38 6.47
C GLU A 341 7.94 -9.05 5.38
N ASP A 342 7.59 -9.45 4.18
CA ASP A 342 8.32 -9.09 2.97
C ASP A 342 7.36 -8.70 1.84
N ASP A 343 7.78 -7.71 1.05
CA ASP A 343 7.20 -7.44 -0.26
C ASP A 343 7.73 -8.45 -1.28
N VAL A 344 6.83 -9.10 -2.02
CA VAL A 344 7.18 -10.06 -3.07
C VAL A 344 6.57 -9.69 -4.41
N VAL A 345 7.37 -9.80 -5.48
CA VAL A 345 6.92 -9.66 -6.87
C VAL A 345 6.64 -11.05 -7.44
N ILE A 346 5.43 -11.29 -7.90
CA ILE A 346 5.04 -12.57 -8.49
C ILE A 346 5.66 -12.74 -9.88
N THR A 347 6.28 -13.89 -10.11
CA THR A 347 6.90 -14.30 -11.37
C THR A 347 6.27 -15.58 -11.91
N ASP A 348 6.65 -16.01 -13.10
CA ASP A 348 6.17 -17.28 -13.70
C ASP A 348 6.53 -18.51 -12.84
N ALA A 349 7.73 -18.53 -12.26
CA ALA A 349 8.27 -19.69 -11.57
C ALA A 349 8.17 -19.63 -10.03
N GLY A 350 7.77 -18.49 -9.47
CA GLY A 350 7.73 -18.27 -8.03
C GLY A 350 7.47 -16.80 -7.71
N CYS A 351 8.20 -16.26 -6.73
CA CYS A 351 8.22 -14.83 -6.46
C CYS A 351 9.65 -14.36 -6.15
N GLU A 352 9.88 -13.07 -6.35
CA GLU A 352 11.09 -12.37 -5.97
C GLU A 352 10.81 -11.55 -4.72
N VAL A 353 11.55 -11.77 -3.65
CA VAL A 353 11.49 -10.94 -2.44
C VAL A 353 12.29 -9.67 -2.70
N ILE A 354 11.68 -8.49 -2.53
CA ILE A 354 12.31 -7.19 -2.80
C ILE A 354 12.71 -6.42 -1.55
N THR A 355 12.32 -6.87 -0.36
CA THR A 355 12.81 -6.41 0.95
C THR A 355 14.01 -7.25 1.38
N SER A 356 15.01 -6.66 2.01
CA SER A 356 16.30 -7.32 2.23
C SER A 356 16.87 -7.23 3.65
N PHE A 357 16.28 -6.40 4.55
CA PHE A 357 16.76 -6.35 5.93
C PHE A 357 16.70 -7.76 6.56
N PRO A 358 17.81 -8.27 7.17
CA PRO A 358 17.94 -9.66 7.58
C PRO A 358 16.82 -10.13 8.51
N LYS A 359 16.35 -11.36 8.26
CA LYS A 359 15.32 -12.05 9.05
C LYS A 359 15.65 -13.49 9.43
N ASP A 360 16.81 -13.99 8.99
CA ASP A 360 17.27 -15.36 9.23
C ASP A 360 17.46 -15.71 10.72
N ARG A 361 17.51 -14.72 11.57
CA ARG A 361 17.63 -14.82 13.03
C ARG A 361 16.99 -13.63 13.74
N LEU A 362 16.61 -13.83 15.00
CA LEU A 362 16.18 -12.75 15.88
C LEU A 362 17.38 -11.87 16.26
N ILE A 363 17.51 -10.71 15.60
CA ILE A 363 18.62 -9.77 15.79
C ILE A 363 18.53 -9.12 17.16
N GLN A 364 19.65 -9.07 17.89
CA GLN A 364 19.73 -8.41 19.19
C GLN A 364 20.28 -6.99 19.04
N VAL A 365 19.57 -6.03 19.62
CA VAL A 365 19.95 -4.61 19.68
C VAL A 365 20.00 -4.11 21.12
N GLY A 366 20.49 -2.90 21.34
CA GLY A 366 20.50 -2.30 22.68
C GLY A 366 21.46 -2.96 23.69
N THR A 367 22.51 -3.63 23.20
CA THR A 367 23.53 -4.31 24.04
C THR A 367 24.53 -3.31 24.61
#